data_d1e8701583920da540da930d23bb3cfc
#
_entry.id   d1e8701583920da540da930d23bb3cfc
#
_cell.length_a   1.000
_cell.length_b   1.000
_cell.length_c   1.000
_cell.angle_alpha   90.00
_cell.angle_beta   90.00
_cell.angle_gamma   90.00
#
_symmetry.space_group_name_H-M   'P 1'
#
loop_
_entity.id
_entity.type
_entity.pdbx_description
1 polymer ?
#
loop_
_entity_poly.entity_id
_entity_poly.type
_entity_poly.pdbx_seq_one_letter_code
_entity_poly.pdbx_strand_id
1 'polypeptide(L)'
;MDVRKAIIFKQIGAKIAYYRTLRGLHQVDLANKIGVSKSVLSRIERGKYNNNISVSLLLDIADGLQIDMAMLVTFNEQEKQMWWNKLNN
;
A
#
# COMPACT_ATOMS: atom_id res chain seq x y z
N MET A 1 1.91 -4.62 -16.99
CA MET A 1 2.74 -4.52 -15.77
C MET A 1 3.35 -5.87 -15.47
N ASP A 2 4.57 -5.87 -14.98
CA ASP A 2 5.25 -7.06 -14.46
C ASP A 2 4.41 -7.68 -13.32
N VAL A 3 4.22 -9.00 -13.36
CA VAL A 3 3.42 -9.73 -12.36
C VAL A 3 3.95 -9.51 -10.95
N ARG A 4 5.28 -9.49 -10.78
CA ARG A 4 5.90 -9.26 -9.48
C ARG A 4 5.56 -7.87 -8.94
N LYS A 5 5.64 -6.84 -9.79
CA LYS A 5 5.28 -5.47 -9.38
C LYS A 5 3.82 -5.38 -8.98
N ALA A 6 2.93 -6.04 -9.72
CA ALA A 6 1.51 -6.04 -9.39
C ALA A 6 1.26 -6.64 -8.00
N ILE A 7 1.94 -7.74 -7.66
CA ILE A 7 1.83 -8.38 -6.35
C ILE A 7 2.37 -7.44 -5.27
N ILE A 8 3.53 -6.81 -5.50
CA ILE A 8 4.14 -5.89 -4.53
C ILE A 8 3.20 -4.70 -4.25
N PHE A 9 2.62 -4.11 -5.29
CA PHE A 9 1.68 -3.00 -5.09
C PHE A 9 0.43 -3.44 -4.32
N LYS A 10 -0.07 -4.65 -4.54
CA LYS A 10 -1.17 -5.19 -3.74
C LYS A 10 -0.77 -5.38 -2.29
N GLN A 11 0.44 -5.84 -2.03
CA GLN A 11 0.94 -6.04 -0.66
C GLN A 11 1.12 -4.70 0.05
N ILE A 12 1.68 -3.71 -0.64
CA ILE A 12 1.80 -2.35 -0.08
C ILE A 12 0.41 -1.81 0.24
N GLY A 13 -0.53 -1.92 -0.68
CA GLY A 13 -1.90 -1.47 -0.46
C GLY A 13 -2.57 -2.16 0.73
N ALA A 14 -2.36 -3.47 0.86
CA ALA A 14 -2.90 -4.23 1.99
C ALA A 14 -2.28 -3.78 3.33
N LYS A 15 -1.00 -3.46 3.34
CA LYS A 15 -0.33 -2.94 4.55
C LYS A 15 -0.88 -1.56 4.92
N ILE A 16 -1.12 -0.71 3.95
CA ILE A 16 -1.73 0.60 4.20
C ILE A 16 -3.11 0.42 4.86
N ALA A 17 -3.95 -0.44 4.30
CA ALA A 17 -5.28 -0.72 4.84
C ALA A 17 -5.19 -1.30 6.25
N TYR A 18 -4.24 -2.20 6.49
CA TYR A 18 -4.02 -2.82 7.81
C TYR A 18 -3.68 -1.76 8.86
N TYR A 19 -2.67 -0.92 8.59
CA TYR A 19 -2.26 0.10 9.56
C TYR A 19 -3.30 1.19 9.72
N ARG A 20 -4.01 1.54 8.65
CA ARG A 20 -5.13 2.47 8.72
C ARG A 20 -6.20 1.96 9.67
N THR A 21 -6.60 0.71 9.51
CA THR A 21 -7.61 0.06 10.36
C THR A 21 -7.12 -0.02 11.81
N LEU A 22 -5.85 -0.36 12.00
CA LEU A 22 -5.25 -0.43 13.33
C LEU A 22 -5.28 0.91 14.04
N ARG A 23 -5.12 2.01 13.30
CA ARG A 23 -5.22 3.38 13.84
C ARG A 23 -6.67 3.85 14.03
N GLY A 24 -7.66 3.05 13.67
CA GLY A 24 -9.06 3.42 13.79
C GLY A 24 -9.53 4.44 12.77
N LEU A 25 -8.82 4.57 11.64
CA LEU A 25 -9.16 5.53 10.58
C LEU A 25 -9.99 4.88 9.49
N HIS A 26 -11.04 5.58 9.04
CA HIS A 26 -11.73 5.23 7.81
C HIS A 26 -10.91 5.71 6.60
N GLN A 27 -11.21 5.19 5.41
CA GLN A 27 -10.50 5.64 4.20
C GLN A 27 -10.60 7.16 4.02
N VAL A 28 -11.78 7.74 4.26
CA VAL A 28 -11.97 9.19 4.11
C VAL A 28 -11.07 9.96 5.07
N ASP A 29 -10.86 9.45 6.28
CA ASP A 29 -10.03 10.13 7.27
C ASP A 29 -8.57 10.19 6.82
N LEU A 30 -8.03 9.06 6.38
CA LEU A 30 -6.66 9.03 5.89
C LEU A 30 -6.51 9.83 4.59
N ALA A 31 -7.46 9.70 3.68
CA ALA A 31 -7.44 10.45 2.43
C ALA A 31 -7.37 11.96 2.70
N ASN A 32 -8.17 12.46 3.63
CA ASN A 32 -8.15 13.88 4.02
C ASN A 32 -6.80 14.27 4.62
N LYS A 33 -6.20 13.41 5.44
CA LYS A 33 -4.90 13.70 6.06
C LYS A 33 -3.78 13.86 5.03
N ILE A 34 -3.83 13.09 3.95
CA ILE A 34 -2.75 13.06 2.96
C ILE A 34 -3.08 13.86 1.70
N GLY A 35 -4.26 14.48 1.66
CA GLY A 35 -4.62 15.38 0.55
C GLY A 35 -4.98 14.67 -0.75
N VAL A 36 -5.55 13.46 -0.68
CA VAL A 36 -6.06 12.74 -1.85
C VAL A 36 -7.54 12.44 -1.66
N SER A 37 -8.21 12.04 -2.75
CA SER A 37 -9.61 11.62 -2.65
C SER A 37 -9.71 10.23 -2.04
N LYS A 38 -10.88 9.93 -1.45
CA LYS A 38 -11.18 8.57 -0.97
C LYS A 38 -11.04 7.56 -2.09
N SER A 39 -11.48 7.91 -3.30
CA SER A 39 -11.40 7.04 -4.47
C SER A 39 -9.95 6.68 -4.81
N VAL A 40 -9.05 7.66 -4.76
CA VAL A 40 -7.62 7.43 -4.99
C VAL A 40 -7.05 6.49 -3.91
N LEU A 41 -7.34 6.77 -2.64
CA LEU A 41 -6.84 5.93 -1.55
C LEU A 41 -7.38 4.48 -1.67
N SER A 42 -8.65 4.34 -2.03
CA SER A 42 -9.25 3.02 -2.25
C SER A 42 -8.48 2.24 -3.33
N ARG A 43 -8.13 2.89 -4.44
CA ARG A 43 -7.35 2.25 -5.50
C ARG A 43 -5.95 1.87 -5.04
N ILE A 44 -5.31 2.76 -4.26
CA ILE A 44 -3.99 2.47 -3.69
C ILE A 44 -4.06 1.22 -2.80
N GLU A 45 -5.05 1.14 -1.92
CA GLU A 45 -5.20 0.01 -0.99
C GLU A 45 -5.48 -1.30 -1.72
N ARG A 46 -6.08 -1.24 -2.90
CA ARG A 46 -6.33 -2.43 -3.74
C ARG A 46 -5.17 -2.76 -4.69
N GLY A 47 -4.10 -1.97 -4.66
CA GLY A 47 -2.96 -2.16 -5.55
C GLY A 47 -3.26 -1.79 -7.00
N LYS A 48 -4.23 -0.90 -7.24
CA LYS A 48 -4.69 -0.55 -8.59
C LYS A 48 -4.46 0.91 -8.97
N TYR A 49 -3.59 1.60 -8.26
CA TYR A 49 -3.32 3.02 -8.51
C TYR A 49 -2.23 3.17 -9.57
N ASN A 50 -2.61 3.23 -10.83
CA ASN A 50 -1.74 3.53 -11.99
C ASN A 50 -0.39 2.80 -12.01
N ASN A 51 -0.28 1.70 -11.25
CA ASN A 51 0.94 0.88 -11.16
C ASN A 51 2.17 1.67 -10.72
N ASN A 52 1.98 2.82 -10.05
CA ASN A 52 3.10 3.70 -9.74
C ASN A 52 2.76 4.60 -8.55
N ILE A 53 3.19 4.18 -7.36
CA ILE A 53 3.09 5.01 -6.16
C ILE A 53 4.44 5.68 -5.96
N SER A 54 4.46 7.03 -5.96
CA SER A 54 5.70 7.76 -5.71
C SER A 54 6.18 7.58 -4.28
N VAL A 55 7.48 7.73 -4.07
CA VAL A 55 8.06 7.73 -2.72
C VAL A 55 7.46 8.87 -1.89
N SER A 56 7.23 10.02 -2.51
CA SER A 56 6.61 11.16 -1.83
C SER A 56 5.23 10.79 -1.28
N LEU A 57 4.41 10.12 -2.09
CA LEU A 57 3.08 9.70 -1.64
C LEU A 57 3.16 8.65 -0.53
N LEU A 58 4.10 7.70 -0.62
CA LEU A 58 4.32 6.73 0.45
C LEU A 58 4.72 7.39 1.76
N LEU A 59 5.57 8.42 1.71
CA LEU A 59 5.95 9.19 2.88
C LEU A 59 4.75 9.90 3.49
N ASP A 60 3.90 10.51 2.66
CA ASP A 60 2.68 11.18 3.14
C ASP A 60 1.73 10.18 3.81
N ILE A 61 1.57 8.99 3.22
CA ILE A 61 0.74 7.93 3.79
C ILE A 61 1.30 7.48 5.14
N ALA A 62 2.61 7.23 5.21
CA ALA A 62 3.26 6.82 6.45
C ALA A 62 3.09 7.88 7.54
N ASP A 63 3.26 9.16 7.20
CA ASP A 63 3.02 10.26 8.14
C ASP A 63 1.57 10.29 8.62
N GLY A 64 0.63 10.14 7.69
CA GLY A 64 -0.80 10.11 8.05
C GLY A 64 -1.16 8.95 8.95
N LEU A 65 -0.44 7.84 8.83
CA LEU A 65 -0.61 6.65 9.67
C LEU A 65 0.25 6.67 10.93
N GLN A 66 1.17 7.64 11.05
CA GLN A 66 2.13 7.74 12.16
C GLN A 66 2.98 6.47 12.30
N ILE A 67 3.48 5.99 11.16
CA ILE A 67 4.38 4.84 11.10
C ILE A 67 5.60 5.17 10.25
N ASP A 68 6.65 4.38 10.39
CA ASP A 68 7.80 4.46 9.50
C ASP A 68 7.43 3.91 8.12
N MET A 69 7.84 4.60 7.06
CA MET A 69 7.59 4.14 5.68
C MET A 69 8.11 2.71 5.45
N ALA A 70 9.19 2.34 6.12
CA ALA A 70 9.73 0.98 6.01
C ALA A 70 8.68 -0.09 6.32
N MET A 71 7.71 0.21 7.19
CA MET A 71 6.65 -0.74 7.53
C MET A 71 5.73 -1.04 6.36
N LEU A 72 5.68 -0.16 5.37
CA LEU A 72 4.85 -0.33 4.18
C LEU A 72 5.57 -1.12 3.07
N VAL A 73 6.90 -1.11 3.06
CA VAL A 73 7.70 -1.63 1.96
C VAL A 73 8.65 -2.75 2.37
N THR A 74 8.53 -3.26 3.60
CA THR A 74 9.28 -4.43 4.06
C THR A 74 8.38 -5.66 4.00
N PHE A 75 8.88 -6.75 3.43
CA PHE A 75 8.09 -7.95 3.18
C PHE A 75 8.77 -9.16 3.84
N ASN A 76 7.94 -10.01 4.46
CA ASN A 76 8.42 -11.24 5.07
C ASN A 76 8.60 -12.34 4.01
N GLU A 77 9.12 -13.50 4.42
CA GLU A 77 9.40 -14.59 3.48
C GLU A 77 8.12 -15.14 2.83
N GLN A 78 7.01 -15.20 3.56
CA GLN A 78 5.74 -15.67 2.99
C GLN A 78 5.24 -14.71 1.92
N GLU A 79 5.37 -13.41 2.14
CA GLU A 79 4.99 -12.40 1.15
C GLU A 79 5.85 -12.50 -0.10
N LYS A 80 7.17 -12.73 0.08
CA LYS A 80 8.10 -12.91 -1.04
C LYS A 80 7.83 -14.19 -1.82
N GLN A 81 7.40 -15.24 -1.14
CA GLN A 81 7.01 -16.50 -1.79
C GLN A 81 5.88 -16.29 -2.80
N MET A 82 4.96 -15.38 -2.51
CA MET A 82 3.87 -15.07 -3.43
C MET A 82 4.39 -14.52 -4.75
N TRP A 83 5.50 -13.77 -4.73
CA TRP A 83 6.12 -13.26 -5.96
C TRP A 83 6.61 -14.41 -6.85
N TRP A 84 7.34 -15.35 -6.25
CA TRP A 84 7.93 -16.48 -6.95
C TRP A 84 6.87 -17.45 -7.45
N ASN A 85 5.86 -17.76 -6.62
CA ASN A 85 4.80 -18.68 -7.00
C ASN A 85 4.04 -18.19 -8.22
N LYS A 86 3.77 -16.89 -8.29
CA LYS A 86 3.08 -16.28 -9.45
C LYS A 86 3.95 -16.30 -10.70
N LEU A 87 5.27 -16.11 -10.55
CA LEU A 87 6.19 -16.09 -11.69
C LEU A 87 6.45 -17.47 -12.26
N ASN A 88 6.35 -18.52 -11.45
CA ASN A 88 6.71 -19.88 -11.81
C ASN A 88 5.50 -20.78 -12.11
N ASN A 89 4.31 -20.28 -12.03
CA ASN A 89 3.09 -21.03 -12.33
C ASN A 89 2.60 -20.79 -13.75
#